data_e0cdc6e5876cc61c844a7a672e813f18
#
_entry.id   e0cdc6e5876cc61c844a7a672e813f18
#
_cell.length_a   1.000
_cell.length_b   1.000
_cell.length_c   1.000
_cell.angle_alpha   90.00
_cell.angle_beta   90.00
_cell.angle_gamma   90.00
#
_symmetry.space_group_name_H-M   'P 1'
#
loop_
_entity.id
_entity.type
_entity.pdbx_description
1 polymer ?
#
loop_
_entity_poly.entity_id
_entity_poly.type
_entity_poly.pdbx_seq_one_letter_code
_entity_poly.pdbx_strand_id
1 'polypeptide(L)'
;MRKWGWIVMCGMLILCSCEKKEMSAEVRESTEGTTLAIAADLHYLSPSLTDRGTLFTQTVLHTDGKMTVCSEELTEAFVQQILSEEVDCLILPGDLTFNGERQSHQKLAEKLRRIEQSGTQVLVLPGNHDLNNPQALSYQGDQAYKTASADGEEFARIYQEFGYDEALSRDGASLSYTVQVNDRLRVLMIDVNTAEAPGQLKQQTCQWIAEQLKAAAEDGVRLITVSHQNLLQHNALFVEGFRMEGADLLLGLMEQEGVLCHLSGHLHLQHQALSEMGLREIVTSSLAVSPHQYGLLRLCQDHADYAVRQTDVAAWASQTGSHDEALLNFAQTSRQFFLANAWRQAMDSLEDTLVHRRIALFFR
;
A
#
# COMPACT_ATOMS: atom_id res chain seq x y z
N MET A 1 -1.03 -25.16 -13.87
CA MET A 1 -1.57 -24.31 -12.79
C MET A 1 -0.56 -24.38 -11.67
N ARG A 2 0.38 -23.44 -11.65
CA ARG A 2 1.52 -23.42 -10.72
C ARG A 2 1.20 -22.47 -9.58
N LYS A 3 0.86 -23.01 -8.40
CA LYS A 3 0.79 -22.30 -7.13
C LYS A 3 2.22 -22.14 -6.57
N TRP A 4 3.00 -21.21 -7.07
CA TRP A 4 4.41 -21.06 -6.68
C TRP A 4 4.77 -19.59 -6.43
N GLY A 5 4.11 -18.87 -5.62
CA GLY A 5 4.45 -17.47 -5.39
C GLY A 5 4.45 -17.00 -3.94
N TRP A 6 3.93 -17.76 -2.99
CA TRP A 6 3.55 -17.19 -1.69
C TRP A 6 4.32 -17.72 -0.47
N ILE A 7 5.37 -18.51 -0.66
CA ILE A 7 5.92 -19.36 0.42
C ILE A 7 7.15 -18.76 1.15
N VAL A 8 7.73 -17.64 0.73
CA VAL A 8 9.05 -17.21 1.24
C VAL A 8 9.01 -15.99 2.17
N MET A 9 7.87 -15.38 2.43
CA MET A 9 7.82 -14.10 3.16
C MET A 9 8.11 -14.14 4.67
N CYS A 10 8.18 -15.30 5.30
CA CYS A 10 8.26 -15.41 6.77
C CYS A 10 9.59 -15.87 7.39
N GLY A 11 10.65 -16.03 6.63
CA GLY A 11 11.86 -16.74 7.10
C GLY A 11 13.02 -15.92 7.61
N MET A 12 13.04 -14.58 7.58
CA MET A 12 14.19 -13.80 8.02
C MET A 12 13.84 -12.67 8.97
N LEU A 13 13.75 -13.01 10.25
CA LEU A 13 14.03 -12.05 11.31
C LEU A 13 15.54 -11.79 11.33
N ILE A 14 16.04 -10.91 10.45
CA ILE A 14 17.34 -10.30 10.64
C ILE A 14 17.17 -9.27 11.75
N LEU A 15 17.67 -9.59 12.91
CA LEU A 15 17.92 -8.64 14.00
C LEU A 15 18.94 -7.62 13.49
N CYS A 16 18.48 -6.60 12.78
CA CYS A 16 19.25 -5.38 12.63
C CYS A 16 19.20 -4.64 13.96
N SER A 17 20.24 -4.84 14.77
CA SER A 17 20.58 -3.97 15.88
C SER A 17 20.94 -2.60 15.28
N CYS A 18 19.95 -1.71 15.13
CA CYS A 18 20.21 -0.30 14.91
C CYS A 18 20.64 0.32 16.23
N GLU A 19 21.93 0.60 16.36
CA GLU A 19 22.40 1.56 17.35
C GLU A 19 21.65 2.87 17.18
N LYS A 20 20.93 3.27 18.24
CA LYS A 20 20.32 4.60 18.36
C LYS A 20 21.42 5.65 18.37
N LYS A 21 21.72 6.23 17.22
CA LYS A 21 22.39 7.50 17.13
C LYS A 21 21.32 8.57 17.29
N GLU A 22 21.17 9.08 18.50
CA GLU A 22 20.40 10.30 18.76
C GLU A 22 21.04 11.44 17.95
N MET A 23 20.47 11.73 16.80
CA MET A 23 20.68 13.04 16.15
C MET A 23 19.60 13.95 16.67
N SER A 24 19.99 14.84 17.60
CA SER A 24 19.22 16.04 17.89
C SER A 24 19.27 16.95 16.66
N ALA A 25 18.28 16.82 15.79
CA ALA A 25 18.04 17.78 14.73
C ALA A 25 17.31 18.97 15.38
N GLU A 26 17.95 20.12 15.42
CA GLU A 26 17.29 21.40 15.63
C GLU A 26 16.18 21.52 14.57
N VAL A 27 14.94 21.55 15.04
CA VAL A 27 13.76 21.83 14.20
C VAL A 27 13.88 23.27 13.72
N ARG A 28 14.36 23.48 12.51
CA ARG A 28 14.14 24.73 11.80
C ARG A 28 12.71 24.75 11.33
N GLU A 29 11.87 25.53 11.98
CA GLU A 29 10.56 25.94 11.46
C GLU A 29 10.76 26.70 10.15
N SER A 30 10.63 26.01 9.01
CA SER A 30 10.39 26.66 7.73
C SER A 30 8.96 26.35 7.29
N THR A 31 8.11 27.35 7.31
CA THR A 31 6.67 27.31 7.02
C THR A 31 6.32 27.14 5.53
N GLU A 32 7.22 26.67 4.67
CA GLU A 32 7.02 26.55 3.21
C GLU A 32 7.36 25.16 2.69
N GLY A 33 6.81 24.09 3.26
CA GLY A 33 6.97 22.72 2.74
C GLY A 33 5.63 22.09 2.41
N THR A 34 5.57 21.22 1.39
CA THR A 34 4.41 20.36 1.10
C THR A 34 4.57 19.05 1.86
N THR A 35 3.59 18.67 2.65
CA THR A 35 3.59 17.43 3.43
C THR A 35 2.67 16.40 2.77
N LEU A 36 3.25 15.25 2.37
CA LEU A 36 2.53 14.12 1.81
C LEU A 36 2.49 13.00 2.85
N ALA A 37 1.31 12.43 3.11
CA ALA A 37 1.19 11.17 3.81
C ALA A 37 1.08 10.03 2.80
N ILE A 38 1.75 8.92 3.04
CA ILE A 38 1.73 7.73 2.17
C ILE A 38 1.34 6.52 3.01
N ALA A 39 0.18 5.91 2.71
CA ALA A 39 -0.29 4.70 3.38
C ALA A 39 -0.65 3.64 2.36
N ALA A 40 0.10 2.54 2.36
CA ALA A 40 -0.05 1.45 1.40
C ALA A 40 -0.74 0.23 2.03
N ASP A 41 -1.33 -0.59 1.18
CA ASP A 41 -1.75 -1.94 1.55
C ASP A 41 -2.65 -1.97 2.79
N LEU A 42 -3.77 -1.22 2.73
CA LEU A 42 -4.75 -1.11 3.81
C LEU A 42 -5.49 -2.43 4.01
N HIS A 43 -5.71 -3.18 2.93
CA HIS A 43 -6.46 -4.44 2.92
C HIS A 43 -7.73 -4.38 3.76
N TYR A 44 -8.47 -3.28 3.59
CA TYR A 44 -9.69 -3.03 4.35
C TYR A 44 -10.80 -4.00 3.97
N LEU A 45 -11.43 -4.62 4.95
CA LEU A 45 -12.64 -5.41 4.80
C LEU A 45 -13.79 -4.72 5.54
N SER A 46 -14.89 -4.46 4.81
CA SER A 46 -16.08 -3.87 5.41
C SER A 46 -16.67 -4.80 6.50
N PRO A 47 -17.04 -4.26 7.68
CA PRO A 47 -17.68 -5.04 8.74
C PRO A 47 -18.96 -5.74 8.29
N SER A 48 -19.64 -5.25 7.26
CA SER A 48 -20.85 -5.88 6.71
C SER A 48 -20.59 -7.19 5.97
N LEU A 49 -19.32 -7.49 5.66
CA LEU A 49 -18.91 -8.71 4.94
C LEU A 49 -18.45 -9.83 5.87
N THR A 50 -18.47 -9.63 7.18
CA THR A 50 -18.05 -10.64 8.15
C THR A 50 -18.85 -10.55 9.42
N ASP A 51 -19.17 -11.71 9.99
CA ASP A 51 -19.69 -11.84 11.36
C ASP A 51 -18.57 -12.05 12.40
N ARG A 52 -17.30 -11.95 11.94
CA ARG A 52 -16.10 -12.28 12.74
C ARG A 52 -16.13 -13.71 13.32
N GLY A 53 -16.86 -14.62 12.65
CA GLY A 53 -17.02 -16.02 13.05
C GLY A 53 -15.79 -16.88 12.84
N THR A 54 -15.95 -18.19 13.05
CA THR A 54 -14.84 -19.17 13.04
C THR A 54 -14.14 -19.22 11.67
N LEU A 55 -14.90 -19.30 10.58
CA LEU A 55 -14.29 -19.39 9.24
C LEU A 55 -13.50 -18.14 8.89
N PHE A 56 -14.06 -16.96 9.16
CA PHE A 56 -13.35 -15.70 8.94
C PHE A 56 -12.05 -15.63 9.71
N THR A 57 -12.10 -15.93 11.00
CA THR A 57 -10.91 -15.94 11.87
C THR A 57 -9.85 -16.92 11.36
N GLN A 58 -10.26 -18.13 10.96
CA GLN A 58 -9.34 -19.10 10.37
C GLN A 58 -8.75 -18.61 9.06
N THR A 59 -9.56 -17.98 8.19
CA THR A 59 -9.07 -17.41 6.92
C THR A 59 -8.00 -16.36 7.17
N VAL A 60 -8.27 -15.43 8.09
CA VAL A 60 -7.31 -14.35 8.44
C VAL A 60 -6.03 -14.89 9.07
N LEU A 61 -6.11 -15.96 9.85
CA LEU A 61 -4.94 -16.62 10.40
C LEU A 61 -4.03 -17.26 9.32
N HIS A 62 -4.51 -17.49 8.12
CA HIS A 62 -3.73 -18.03 6.99
C HIS A 62 -3.31 -16.95 5.97
N THR A 63 -3.48 -15.67 6.32
CA THR A 63 -2.92 -14.55 5.55
C THR A 63 -1.48 -14.25 5.98
N ASP A 64 -0.85 -13.29 5.33
CA ASP A 64 0.53 -12.85 5.57
C ASP A 64 0.67 -11.85 6.73
N GLY A 65 -0.08 -12.04 7.79
CA GLY A 65 -0.03 -11.24 9.01
C GLY A 65 -0.93 -9.99 9.00
N LYS A 66 -1.83 -9.88 8.02
CA LYS A 66 -2.82 -8.80 7.94
C LYS A 66 -3.80 -8.85 9.11
N MET A 67 -3.92 -7.76 9.86
CA MET A 67 -4.85 -7.61 11.00
C MET A 67 -6.29 -7.35 10.53
N THR A 68 -6.77 -8.12 9.54
CA THR A 68 -8.09 -7.94 8.92
C THR A 68 -9.25 -8.08 9.93
N VAL A 69 -9.04 -8.81 11.04
CA VAL A 69 -10.02 -8.91 12.14
C VAL A 69 -10.33 -7.56 12.80
N CYS A 70 -9.40 -6.60 12.71
CA CYS A 70 -9.52 -5.24 13.24
C CYS A 70 -9.38 -4.19 12.14
N SER A 71 -9.64 -4.53 10.86
CA SER A 71 -9.42 -3.60 9.74
C SER A 71 -10.28 -2.34 9.84
N GLU A 72 -11.49 -2.44 10.40
CA GLU A 72 -12.37 -1.29 10.65
C GLU A 72 -11.75 -0.33 11.66
N GLU A 73 -11.38 -0.85 12.82
CA GLU A 73 -10.83 -0.09 13.94
C GLU A 73 -9.47 0.53 13.57
N LEU A 74 -8.63 -0.22 12.86
CA LEU A 74 -7.33 0.24 12.36
C LEU A 74 -7.51 1.37 11.34
N THR A 75 -8.44 1.22 10.39
CA THR A 75 -8.68 2.25 9.38
C THR A 75 -9.30 3.51 10.00
N GLU A 76 -10.22 3.38 10.96
CA GLU A 76 -10.77 4.52 11.69
C GLU A 76 -9.70 5.27 12.50
N ALA A 77 -8.83 4.54 13.19
CA ALA A 77 -7.72 5.14 13.93
C ALA A 77 -6.76 5.89 12.97
N PHE A 78 -6.44 5.31 11.82
CA PHE A 78 -5.62 5.95 10.78
C PHE A 78 -6.28 7.23 10.25
N VAL A 79 -7.56 7.17 9.87
CA VAL A 79 -8.31 8.34 9.37
C VAL A 79 -8.32 9.46 10.42
N GLN A 80 -8.59 9.13 11.68
CA GLN A 80 -8.60 10.12 12.75
C GLN A 80 -7.20 10.74 12.96
N GLN A 81 -6.15 9.95 12.84
CA GLN A 81 -4.78 10.43 12.96
C GLN A 81 -4.41 11.38 11.82
N ILE A 82 -4.73 11.04 10.57
CA ILE A 82 -4.53 11.93 9.41
C ILE A 82 -5.30 13.24 9.58
N LEU A 83 -6.55 13.19 10.06
CA LEU A 83 -7.35 14.38 10.34
C LEU A 83 -6.74 15.31 11.43
N SER A 84 -5.87 14.78 12.29
CA SER A 84 -5.18 15.53 13.33
C SER A 84 -3.79 16.04 12.91
N GLU A 85 -3.27 15.59 11.78
CA GLU A 85 -1.99 15.98 11.23
C GLU A 85 -2.15 17.05 10.13
N GLU A 86 -1.18 17.94 10.00
CA GLU A 86 -1.14 18.94 8.91
C GLU A 86 -0.56 18.28 7.65
N VAL A 87 -1.44 17.62 6.85
CA VAL A 87 -1.10 16.91 5.62
C VAL A 87 -1.79 17.59 4.45
N ASP A 88 -1.02 17.97 3.43
CA ASP A 88 -1.56 18.59 2.21
C ASP A 88 -2.18 17.54 1.27
N CYS A 89 -1.57 16.35 1.21
CA CYS A 89 -2.03 15.28 0.34
C CYS A 89 -1.79 13.90 0.96
N LEU A 90 -2.81 13.03 0.93
CA LEU A 90 -2.73 11.62 1.28
C LEU A 90 -2.65 10.78 0.01
N ILE A 91 -1.62 9.96 -0.13
CA ILE A 91 -1.39 9.05 -1.26
C ILE A 91 -1.59 7.61 -0.80
N LEU A 92 -2.47 6.89 -1.50
CA LEU A 92 -2.78 5.47 -1.26
C LEU A 92 -2.38 4.64 -2.49
N PRO A 93 -1.16 4.07 -2.51
CA PRO A 93 -0.61 3.38 -3.67
C PRO A 93 -1.11 1.94 -3.88
N GLY A 94 -2.38 1.65 -3.60
CA GLY A 94 -3.01 0.37 -3.91
C GLY A 94 -3.16 -0.61 -2.75
N ASP A 95 -3.77 -1.77 -3.05
CA ASP A 95 -4.25 -2.78 -2.13
C ASP A 95 -5.11 -2.18 -1.01
N LEU A 96 -6.10 -1.39 -1.47
CA LEU A 96 -7.00 -0.64 -0.60
C LEU A 96 -7.93 -1.56 0.16
N THR A 97 -8.36 -2.66 -0.48
CA THR A 97 -9.32 -3.61 0.07
C THR A 97 -8.73 -5.01 0.22
N PHE A 98 -9.39 -5.85 1.01
CA PHE A 98 -8.88 -7.19 1.30
C PHE A 98 -8.78 -8.06 0.04
N ASN A 99 -9.85 -8.13 -0.77
CA ASN A 99 -9.85 -8.83 -2.04
C ASN A 99 -10.78 -8.17 -3.07
N GLY A 100 -10.78 -6.85 -3.18
CA GLY A 100 -11.53 -6.12 -4.19
C GLY A 100 -13.05 -6.11 -3.96
N GLU A 101 -13.51 -6.40 -2.75
CA GLU A 101 -14.94 -6.39 -2.44
C GLU A 101 -15.51 -5.00 -2.67
N ARG A 102 -16.50 -4.89 -3.56
CA ARG A 102 -17.18 -3.61 -3.89
C ARG A 102 -17.65 -2.87 -2.66
N GLN A 103 -18.20 -3.60 -1.70
CA GLN A 103 -18.69 -3.02 -0.44
C GLN A 103 -17.55 -2.46 0.43
N SER A 104 -16.37 -3.12 0.42
CA SER A 104 -15.18 -2.61 1.09
C SER A 104 -14.70 -1.31 0.45
N HIS A 105 -14.63 -1.25 -0.89
CA HIS A 105 -14.30 -0.01 -1.61
C HIS A 105 -15.25 1.13 -1.27
N GLN A 106 -16.56 0.89 -1.30
CA GLN A 106 -17.56 1.91 -0.99
C GLN A 106 -17.41 2.44 0.44
N LYS A 107 -17.21 1.55 1.41
CA LYS A 107 -17.04 1.94 2.81
C LYS A 107 -15.72 2.65 3.07
N LEU A 108 -14.64 2.23 2.41
CA LEU A 108 -13.37 2.96 2.49
C LEU A 108 -13.50 4.36 1.88
N ALA A 109 -14.15 4.51 0.72
CA ALA A 109 -14.39 5.81 0.12
C ALA A 109 -15.18 6.76 1.04
N GLU A 110 -16.18 6.25 1.79
CA GLU A 110 -16.89 7.04 2.81
C GLU A 110 -15.96 7.57 3.91
N LYS A 111 -14.94 6.78 4.29
CA LYS A 111 -13.95 7.18 5.30
C LYS A 111 -12.97 8.21 4.74
N LEU A 112 -12.46 7.98 3.53
CA LEU A 112 -11.53 8.88 2.84
C LEU A 112 -12.15 10.25 2.55
N ARG A 113 -13.45 10.29 2.27
CA ARG A 113 -14.20 11.55 2.08
C ARG A 113 -14.12 12.49 3.28
N ARG A 114 -13.99 11.95 4.48
CA ARG A 114 -13.80 12.76 5.70
C ARG A 114 -12.46 13.51 5.67
N ILE A 115 -11.41 12.85 5.14
CA ILE A 115 -10.09 13.44 4.95
C ILE A 115 -10.13 14.50 3.86
N GLU A 116 -10.75 14.20 2.71
CA GLU A 116 -10.92 15.16 1.61
C GLU A 116 -11.68 16.42 2.06
N GLN A 117 -12.76 16.24 2.82
CA GLN A 117 -13.55 17.34 3.37
C GLN A 117 -12.82 18.19 4.42
N SER A 118 -11.73 17.70 5.01
CA SER A 118 -10.88 18.48 5.91
C SER A 118 -9.90 19.39 5.17
N GLY A 119 -9.80 19.28 3.84
CA GLY A 119 -8.89 20.06 3.00
C GLY A 119 -7.60 19.32 2.61
N THR A 120 -7.43 18.07 3.04
CA THR A 120 -6.32 17.21 2.60
C THR A 120 -6.72 16.51 1.29
N GLN A 121 -6.03 16.77 0.19
CA GLN A 121 -6.24 16.07 -1.08
C GLN A 121 -5.96 14.58 -0.93
N VAL A 122 -6.82 13.69 -1.45
CA VAL A 122 -6.61 12.24 -1.39
C VAL A 122 -6.39 11.69 -2.80
N LEU A 123 -5.34 10.88 -2.99
CA LEU A 123 -5.01 10.25 -4.26
C LEU A 123 -4.95 8.74 -4.09
N VAL A 124 -5.63 7.99 -4.96
CA VAL A 124 -5.71 6.53 -4.88
C VAL A 124 -5.30 5.85 -6.18
N LEU A 125 -4.71 4.66 -6.06
CA LEU A 125 -4.51 3.70 -7.15
C LEU A 125 -5.07 2.33 -6.75
N PRO A 126 -5.44 1.46 -7.71
CA PRO A 126 -5.67 0.07 -7.39
C PRO A 126 -4.34 -0.69 -7.22
N GLY A 127 -4.34 -1.67 -6.32
CA GLY A 127 -3.33 -2.73 -6.24
C GLY A 127 -3.81 -4.03 -6.88
N ASN A 128 -3.02 -5.09 -6.75
CA ASN A 128 -3.35 -6.39 -7.34
C ASN A 128 -4.50 -7.12 -6.62
N HIS A 129 -4.89 -6.67 -5.43
CA HIS A 129 -6.07 -7.20 -4.73
C HIS A 129 -7.38 -6.53 -5.13
N ASP A 130 -7.37 -5.32 -5.70
CA ASP A 130 -8.52 -4.43 -5.73
C ASP A 130 -9.50 -4.65 -6.88
N LEU A 131 -9.07 -5.21 -8.01
CA LEU A 131 -9.88 -5.28 -9.22
C LEU A 131 -10.17 -6.71 -9.66
N ASN A 132 -11.44 -6.96 -10.06
CA ASN A 132 -11.88 -8.22 -10.65
C ASN A 132 -11.43 -9.47 -9.88
N ASN A 133 -11.32 -9.37 -8.57
CA ASN A 133 -10.75 -10.41 -7.74
C ASN A 133 -11.77 -11.53 -7.48
N PRO A 134 -11.47 -12.77 -7.92
CA PRO A 134 -12.38 -13.91 -7.71
C PRO A 134 -12.45 -14.35 -6.24
N GLN A 135 -11.58 -13.82 -5.36
CA GLN A 135 -11.56 -14.09 -3.93
C GLN A 135 -12.35 -13.08 -3.11
N ALA A 136 -13.12 -12.17 -3.77
CA ALA A 136 -14.05 -11.29 -3.09
C ALA A 136 -15.15 -12.12 -2.39
N LEU A 137 -15.12 -12.18 -1.05
CA LEU A 137 -15.96 -13.02 -0.24
C LEU A 137 -16.60 -12.24 0.92
N SER A 138 -17.77 -12.74 1.36
CA SER A 138 -18.35 -12.43 2.66
C SER A 138 -18.39 -13.69 3.51
N TYR A 139 -18.36 -13.54 4.84
CA TYR A 139 -18.23 -14.63 5.80
C TYR A 139 -19.37 -14.62 6.80
N GLN A 140 -20.03 -15.78 6.96
CA GLN A 140 -21.12 -15.93 7.92
C GLN A 140 -21.08 -17.35 8.53
N GLY A 141 -20.83 -17.45 9.82
CA GLY A 141 -20.65 -18.72 10.52
C GLY A 141 -19.49 -19.51 9.94
N ASP A 142 -19.77 -20.70 9.45
CA ASP A 142 -18.81 -21.61 8.82
C ASP A 142 -18.84 -21.57 7.29
N GLN A 143 -19.43 -20.55 6.70
CA GLN A 143 -19.59 -20.41 5.25
C GLN A 143 -19.02 -19.11 4.73
N ALA A 144 -18.45 -19.18 3.53
CA ALA A 144 -18.05 -18.02 2.75
C ALA A 144 -18.89 -17.95 1.47
N TYR A 145 -19.35 -16.74 1.13
CA TYR A 145 -20.16 -16.48 -0.03
C TYR A 145 -19.43 -15.52 -0.97
N LYS A 146 -19.51 -15.78 -2.27
CA LYS A 146 -18.99 -14.82 -3.26
C LYS A 146 -19.77 -13.51 -3.16
N THR A 147 -19.04 -12.42 -3.13
CA THR A 147 -19.60 -11.06 -3.23
C THR A 147 -19.10 -10.38 -4.51
N ALA A 148 -19.71 -9.24 -4.84
CA ALA A 148 -19.29 -8.47 -6.00
C ALA A 148 -17.89 -7.88 -5.78
N SER A 149 -16.99 -8.08 -6.74
CA SER A 149 -15.73 -7.37 -6.85
C SER A 149 -15.90 -6.15 -7.74
N ALA A 150 -15.18 -5.08 -7.47
CA ALA A 150 -15.13 -3.91 -8.34
C ALA A 150 -14.28 -4.22 -9.59
N ASP A 151 -14.73 -3.74 -10.75
CA ASP A 151 -13.88 -3.63 -11.94
C ASP A 151 -13.24 -2.23 -12.02
N GLY A 152 -12.44 -1.98 -13.07
CA GLY A 152 -11.74 -0.70 -13.21
C GLY A 152 -12.65 0.51 -13.38
N GLU A 153 -13.78 0.36 -14.12
CA GLU A 153 -14.74 1.46 -14.29
C GLU A 153 -15.46 1.78 -12.98
N GLU A 154 -15.79 0.74 -12.24
CA GLU A 154 -16.45 0.85 -10.96
C GLU A 154 -15.50 1.42 -9.90
N PHE A 155 -14.22 1.02 -9.89
CA PHE A 155 -13.19 1.61 -9.05
C PHE A 155 -13.06 3.11 -9.32
N ALA A 156 -12.88 3.52 -10.57
CA ALA A 156 -12.78 4.94 -10.93
C ALA A 156 -14.02 5.75 -10.55
N ARG A 157 -15.22 5.14 -10.59
CA ARG A 157 -16.47 5.78 -10.15
C ARG A 157 -16.59 5.90 -8.64
N ILE A 158 -16.19 4.85 -7.89
CA ILE A 158 -16.24 4.86 -6.41
C ILE A 158 -15.27 5.90 -5.85
N TYR A 159 -14.10 6.00 -6.46
CA TYR A 159 -13.01 6.89 -6.02
C TYR A 159 -12.86 8.15 -6.87
N GLN A 160 -13.89 8.54 -7.63
CA GLN A 160 -13.80 9.65 -8.58
C GLN A 160 -13.31 10.95 -7.95
N GLU A 161 -13.76 11.27 -6.73
CA GLU A 161 -13.38 12.48 -5.99
C GLU A 161 -11.94 12.43 -5.41
N PHE A 162 -11.26 11.28 -5.46
CA PHE A 162 -9.92 11.10 -4.92
C PHE A 162 -8.86 11.08 -6.03
N GLY A 163 -8.72 12.22 -6.70
CA GLY A 163 -7.75 12.50 -7.74
C GLY A 163 -8.28 12.34 -9.17
N TYR A 164 -9.26 11.47 -9.45
CA TYR A 164 -9.74 11.24 -10.82
C TYR A 164 -10.49 12.44 -11.41
N ASP A 165 -11.35 13.13 -10.64
CA ASP A 165 -12.09 14.31 -11.11
C ASP A 165 -11.19 15.55 -11.25
N GLU A 166 -10.07 15.60 -10.51
CA GLU A 166 -9.11 16.70 -10.52
C GLU A 166 -7.93 16.45 -11.47
N ALA A 167 -7.92 15.30 -12.16
CA ALA A 167 -6.82 14.90 -13.01
C ALA A 167 -6.58 15.88 -14.15
N LEU A 168 -5.35 16.37 -14.30
CA LEU A 168 -4.91 17.15 -15.46
C LEU A 168 -4.93 16.32 -16.74
N SER A 169 -4.63 15.04 -16.63
CA SER A 169 -4.63 14.05 -17.71
C SER A 169 -4.90 12.66 -17.15
N ARG A 170 -5.60 11.82 -17.92
CA ARG A 170 -5.87 10.41 -17.59
C ARG A 170 -5.43 9.52 -18.75
N ASP A 171 -4.83 8.38 -18.44
CA ASP A 171 -4.51 7.35 -19.42
C ASP A 171 -5.77 6.63 -19.91
N GLY A 172 -5.88 6.44 -21.23
CA GLY A 172 -6.98 5.71 -21.84
C GLY A 172 -6.86 4.17 -21.74
N ALA A 173 -5.69 3.65 -21.33
CA ALA A 173 -5.40 2.22 -21.31
C ALA A 173 -5.33 1.62 -19.89
N SER A 174 -5.29 2.47 -18.86
CA SER A 174 -5.20 2.09 -17.46
C SER A 174 -5.93 3.10 -16.58
N LEU A 175 -5.89 2.91 -15.26
CA LEU A 175 -6.39 3.86 -14.28
C LEU A 175 -5.33 4.90 -13.86
N SER A 176 -4.27 5.07 -14.66
CA SER A 176 -3.23 6.07 -14.43
C SER A 176 -3.76 7.49 -14.67
N TYR A 177 -3.29 8.42 -13.86
CA TYR A 177 -3.63 9.83 -14.00
C TYR A 177 -2.53 10.73 -13.42
N THR A 178 -2.54 12.00 -13.79
CA THR A 178 -1.67 13.02 -13.21
C THR A 178 -2.48 14.14 -12.61
N VAL A 179 -2.05 14.65 -11.45
CA VAL A 179 -2.77 15.67 -10.70
C VAL A 179 -1.80 16.70 -10.12
N GLN A 180 -2.25 17.95 -10.04
CA GLN A 180 -1.51 19.03 -9.39
C GLN A 180 -1.86 19.05 -7.90
N VAL A 181 -0.84 18.95 -7.04
CA VAL A 181 -1.02 19.09 -5.58
C VAL A 181 -0.97 20.58 -5.19
N ASN A 182 -0.03 21.32 -5.77
CA ASN A 182 0.08 22.77 -5.64
C ASN A 182 0.91 23.36 -6.79
N ASP A 183 1.12 24.66 -6.83
CA ASP A 183 1.82 25.35 -7.94
C ASP A 183 3.22 24.81 -8.24
N ARG A 184 3.83 24.04 -7.36
CA ARG A 184 5.21 23.54 -7.47
C ARG A 184 5.34 22.03 -7.52
N LEU A 185 4.26 21.29 -7.27
CA LEU A 185 4.28 19.83 -7.15
C LEU A 185 3.15 19.19 -7.93
N ARG A 186 3.52 18.24 -8.77
CA ARG A 186 2.61 17.33 -9.48
C ARG A 186 2.87 15.90 -9.06
N VAL A 187 1.83 15.08 -9.00
CA VAL A 187 1.92 13.65 -8.75
C VAL A 187 1.40 12.89 -9.96
N LEU A 188 2.19 11.93 -10.44
CA LEU A 188 1.83 11.00 -11.50
C LEU A 188 1.53 9.64 -10.87
N MET A 189 0.24 9.28 -10.86
CA MET A 189 -0.28 8.02 -10.35
C MET A 189 -0.29 6.99 -11.48
N ILE A 190 0.48 5.89 -11.33
CA ILE A 190 0.74 4.90 -12.37
C ILE A 190 0.09 3.57 -11.99
N ASP A 191 -0.99 3.22 -12.67
CA ASP A 191 -1.64 1.92 -12.54
C ASP A 191 -0.99 0.88 -13.44
N VAL A 192 -0.52 -0.19 -12.83
CA VAL A 192 0.03 -1.39 -13.50
C VAL A 192 -0.80 -2.64 -13.20
N ASN A 193 -2.01 -2.49 -12.63
CA ASN A 193 -2.88 -3.59 -12.19
C ASN A 193 -4.14 -3.73 -13.04
N THR A 194 -3.99 -3.56 -14.35
CA THR A 194 -5.11 -3.79 -15.27
C THR A 194 -5.55 -5.25 -15.25
N ALA A 195 -6.83 -5.49 -15.53
CA ALA A 195 -7.43 -6.84 -15.47
C ALA A 195 -6.73 -7.89 -16.35
N GLU A 196 -6.16 -7.45 -17.48
CA GLU A 196 -5.51 -8.36 -18.43
C GLU A 196 -4.11 -8.79 -18.01
N ALA A 197 -3.39 -7.91 -17.31
CA ALA A 197 -1.98 -8.12 -16.99
C ALA A 197 -1.60 -7.39 -15.68
N PRO A 198 -2.01 -7.89 -14.52
CA PRO A 198 -1.60 -7.31 -13.23
C PRO A 198 -0.08 -7.29 -13.07
N GLY A 199 0.45 -6.14 -12.63
CA GLY A 199 1.89 -5.95 -12.42
C GLY A 199 2.68 -5.60 -13.69
N GLN A 200 2.00 -5.36 -14.83
CA GLN A 200 2.65 -5.03 -16.10
C GLN A 200 2.35 -3.62 -16.57
N LEU A 201 3.39 -2.91 -16.99
CA LEU A 201 3.25 -1.60 -17.64
C LEU A 201 2.86 -1.82 -19.11
N LYS A 202 1.65 -1.39 -19.50
CA LYS A 202 1.22 -1.41 -20.90
C LYS A 202 2.04 -0.44 -21.73
N GLN A 203 2.36 -0.80 -22.98
CA GLN A 203 3.11 0.07 -23.89
C GLN A 203 2.41 1.42 -24.11
N GLN A 204 1.08 1.43 -24.22
CA GLN A 204 0.28 2.64 -24.39
C GLN A 204 0.37 3.54 -23.17
N THR A 205 0.26 2.97 -21.98
CA THR A 205 0.47 3.68 -20.69
C THR A 205 1.88 4.26 -20.62
N CYS A 206 2.91 3.52 -21.03
CA CYS A 206 4.29 4.01 -21.04
C CYS A 206 4.47 5.24 -21.97
N GLN A 207 3.81 5.25 -23.13
CA GLN A 207 3.82 6.42 -24.02
C GLN A 207 3.15 7.63 -23.37
N TRP A 208 1.98 7.43 -22.77
CA TRP A 208 1.28 8.48 -22.05
C TRP A 208 2.11 9.00 -20.87
N ILE A 209 2.78 8.12 -20.08
CA ILE A 209 3.68 8.54 -19.00
C ILE A 209 4.79 9.46 -19.55
N ALA A 210 5.45 9.08 -20.64
CA ALA A 210 6.52 9.90 -21.24
C ALA A 210 6.01 11.31 -21.59
N GLU A 211 4.79 11.45 -22.11
CA GLU A 211 4.16 12.74 -22.37
C GLU A 211 3.93 13.55 -21.07
N GLN A 212 3.47 12.87 -19.98
CA GLN A 212 3.24 13.55 -18.70
C GLN A 212 4.54 13.99 -18.02
N LEU A 213 5.60 13.17 -18.09
CA LEU A 213 6.93 13.51 -17.58
C LEU A 213 7.46 14.76 -18.29
N LYS A 214 7.40 14.78 -19.62
CA LYS A 214 7.82 15.91 -20.44
C LYS A 214 7.00 17.17 -20.14
N ALA A 215 5.67 17.06 -20.04
CA ALA A 215 4.79 18.18 -19.72
C ALA A 215 5.14 18.80 -18.35
N ALA A 216 5.43 17.98 -17.34
CA ALA A 216 5.84 18.48 -16.03
C ALA A 216 7.19 19.22 -16.08
N ALA A 217 8.16 18.73 -16.87
CA ALA A 217 9.44 19.39 -17.07
C ALA A 217 9.28 20.73 -17.83
N GLU A 218 8.44 20.79 -18.87
CA GLU A 218 8.12 22.01 -19.61
C GLU A 218 7.43 23.05 -18.73
N ASP A 219 6.53 22.62 -17.83
CA ASP A 219 5.84 23.49 -16.86
C ASP A 219 6.76 23.95 -15.71
N GLY A 220 7.94 23.33 -15.55
CA GLY A 220 8.89 23.63 -14.50
C GLY A 220 8.42 23.24 -13.09
N VAL A 221 7.52 22.26 -12.99
CA VAL A 221 7.01 21.73 -11.71
C VAL A 221 7.77 20.49 -11.28
N ARG A 222 7.97 20.30 -9.96
CA ARG A 222 8.53 19.06 -9.41
C ARG A 222 7.54 17.92 -9.60
N LEU A 223 8.03 16.74 -9.93
CA LEU A 223 7.21 15.57 -10.15
C LEU A 223 7.59 14.42 -9.24
N ILE A 224 6.60 13.84 -8.59
CA ILE A 224 6.66 12.55 -7.88
C ILE A 224 5.84 11.53 -8.67
N THR A 225 6.34 10.30 -8.74
CA THR A 225 5.62 9.19 -9.35
C THR A 225 5.21 8.16 -8.30
N VAL A 226 4.08 7.50 -8.51
CA VAL A 226 3.50 6.54 -7.59
C VAL A 226 3.03 5.32 -8.35
N SER A 227 3.33 4.11 -7.87
CA SER A 227 2.73 2.86 -8.33
C SER A 227 2.49 1.91 -7.17
N HIS A 228 1.72 0.84 -7.39
CA HIS A 228 1.56 -0.18 -6.35
C HIS A 228 2.78 -1.09 -6.30
N GLN A 229 3.12 -1.80 -7.41
CA GLN A 229 4.33 -2.62 -7.50
C GLN A 229 5.59 -1.76 -7.58
N ASN A 230 6.69 -2.33 -7.12
CA ASN A 230 7.96 -1.61 -7.00
C ASN A 230 8.62 -1.36 -8.38
N LEU A 231 9.31 -0.24 -8.48
CA LEU A 231 10.14 0.14 -9.64
C LEU A 231 11.54 -0.47 -9.54
N LEU A 232 12.15 -0.42 -8.35
CA LEU A 232 13.47 -0.96 -8.05
C LEU A 232 13.39 -2.32 -7.33
N GLN A 233 14.48 -3.03 -7.31
CA GLN A 233 14.59 -4.25 -6.52
C GLN A 233 14.97 -3.90 -5.08
N HIS A 234 14.08 -4.15 -4.13
CA HIS A 234 14.28 -3.86 -2.71
C HIS A 234 14.80 -5.06 -1.90
N ASN A 235 14.65 -6.28 -2.42
CA ASN A 235 15.07 -7.49 -1.75
C ASN A 235 15.52 -8.53 -2.79
N ALA A 236 16.64 -9.21 -2.55
CA ALA A 236 17.16 -10.21 -3.47
C ALA A 236 16.28 -11.48 -3.59
N LEU A 237 15.41 -11.73 -2.61
CA LEU A 237 14.53 -12.89 -2.57
C LEU A 237 13.13 -12.61 -3.18
N PHE A 238 12.70 -11.34 -3.19
CA PHE A 238 11.38 -10.92 -3.65
C PHE A 238 11.51 -10.16 -4.98
N VAL A 239 11.71 -10.89 -6.07
CA VAL A 239 11.91 -10.31 -7.41
C VAL A 239 10.69 -10.54 -8.28
N GLU A 240 10.30 -11.80 -8.46
CA GLU A 240 9.18 -12.18 -9.34
C GLU A 240 7.84 -11.82 -8.69
N GLY A 241 7.05 -10.99 -9.39
CA GLY A 241 5.75 -10.52 -8.95
C GLY A 241 5.76 -9.28 -8.02
N PHE A 242 6.93 -8.88 -7.49
CA PHE A 242 7.05 -7.71 -6.63
C PHE A 242 7.50 -6.46 -7.39
N ARG A 243 8.44 -6.61 -8.31
CA ARG A 243 8.82 -5.54 -9.23
C ARG A 243 7.92 -5.56 -10.47
N MET A 244 7.44 -4.41 -10.89
CA MET A 244 6.60 -4.32 -12.09
C MET A 244 7.35 -4.78 -13.35
N GLU A 245 6.67 -5.42 -14.29
CA GLU A 245 7.21 -5.68 -15.61
C GLU A 245 7.25 -4.37 -16.43
N GLY A 246 8.38 -4.11 -17.10
CA GLY A 246 8.64 -2.85 -17.78
C GLY A 246 9.32 -1.78 -16.92
N ALA A 247 9.68 -2.12 -15.68
CA ALA A 247 10.29 -1.19 -14.73
C ALA A 247 11.57 -0.52 -15.26
N ASP A 248 12.43 -1.23 -15.99
CA ASP A 248 13.69 -0.64 -16.51
C ASP A 248 13.44 0.48 -17.53
N LEU A 249 12.44 0.31 -18.39
CA LEU A 249 12.03 1.35 -19.34
C LEU A 249 11.49 2.58 -18.61
N LEU A 250 10.60 2.36 -17.63
CA LEU A 250 10.02 3.43 -16.84
C LEU A 250 11.06 4.17 -16.01
N LEU A 251 12.00 3.45 -15.40
CA LEU A 251 13.12 4.02 -14.67
C LEU A 251 13.95 4.96 -15.54
N GLY A 252 14.32 4.52 -16.75
CA GLY A 252 15.09 5.34 -17.69
C GLY A 252 14.37 6.64 -18.07
N LEU A 253 13.06 6.60 -18.28
CA LEU A 253 12.26 7.80 -18.57
C LEU A 253 12.23 8.75 -17.35
N MET A 254 12.02 8.21 -16.14
CA MET A 254 11.95 9.02 -14.91
C MET A 254 13.29 9.71 -14.60
N GLU A 255 14.40 9.01 -14.79
CA GLU A 255 15.74 9.56 -14.58
C GLU A 255 16.08 10.65 -15.58
N GLN A 256 15.69 10.45 -16.85
CA GLN A 256 15.92 11.44 -17.91
C GLN A 256 15.18 12.76 -17.64
N GLU A 257 13.95 12.70 -17.15
CA GLU A 257 13.08 13.87 -16.92
C GLU A 257 13.18 14.41 -15.48
N GLY A 258 14.08 13.87 -14.65
CA GLY A 258 14.39 14.42 -13.34
C GLY A 258 13.27 14.26 -12.31
N VAL A 259 12.58 13.11 -12.30
CA VAL A 259 11.59 12.77 -11.27
C VAL A 259 12.24 12.83 -9.89
N LEU A 260 11.57 13.46 -8.94
CA LEU A 260 12.10 13.69 -7.59
C LEU A 260 12.28 12.41 -6.79
N CYS A 261 11.25 11.57 -6.76
CA CYS A 261 11.26 10.23 -6.18
C CYS A 261 10.07 9.41 -6.70
N HIS A 262 10.16 8.10 -6.48
CA HIS A 262 9.07 7.15 -6.71
C HIS A 262 8.56 6.60 -5.38
N LEU A 263 7.24 6.48 -5.23
CA LEU A 263 6.57 5.93 -4.04
C LEU A 263 5.84 4.66 -4.41
N SER A 264 5.92 3.62 -3.59
CA SER A 264 5.25 2.35 -3.84
C SER A 264 4.84 1.63 -2.55
N GLY A 265 4.06 0.55 -2.69
CA GLY A 265 3.61 -0.36 -1.63
C GLY A 265 4.01 -1.81 -1.92
N HIS A 266 3.02 -2.72 -1.85
CA HIS A 266 3.05 -4.11 -2.30
C HIS A 266 4.01 -5.06 -1.55
N LEU A 267 5.19 -4.59 -1.20
CA LEU A 267 6.21 -5.43 -0.53
C LEU A 267 5.94 -5.62 0.96
N HIS A 268 5.01 -4.84 1.53
CA HIS A 268 4.69 -4.81 2.97
C HIS A 268 5.90 -4.51 3.88
N LEU A 269 6.97 -3.94 3.33
CA LEU A 269 8.17 -3.54 4.04
C LEU A 269 8.41 -2.05 3.94
N GLN A 270 8.89 -1.43 5.01
CA GLN A 270 9.36 -0.06 4.98
C GLN A 270 10.82 -0.05 4.51
N HIS A 271 11.07 0.42 3.29
CA HIS A 271 12.41 0.41 2.71
C HIS A 271 12.64 1.56 1.72
N GLN A 272 13.89 1.93 1.52
CA GLN A 272 14.30 2.88 0.49
C GLN A 272 15.44 2.28 -0.33
N ALA A 273 15.39 2.50 -1.64
CA ALA A 273 16.45 2.14 -2.57
C ALA A 273 16.82 3.34 -3.45
N LEU A 274 18.03 3.31 -4.00
CA LEU A 274 18.52 4.26 -5.01
C LEU A 274 18.84 3.50 -6.26
N SER A 275 18.42 4.03 -7.41
CA SER A 275 18.94 3.57 -8.70
C SER A 275 20.40 3.96 -8.91
N GLU A 276 21.02 3.45 -9.95
CA GLU A 276 22.40 3.81 -10.31
C GLU A 276 22.58 5.30 -10.62
N MET A 277 21.54 5.95 -11.18
CA MET A 277 21.54 7.39 -11.49
C MET A 277 20.97 8.25 -10.37
N GLY A 278 20.56 7.66 -9.24
CA GLY A 278 20.18 8.38 -8.03
C GLY A 278 18.69 8.61 -7.83
N LEU A 279 17.81 8.06 -8.69
CA LEU A 279 16.37 8.08 -8.40
C LEU A 279 16.09 7.29 -7.14
N ARG A 280 15.41 7.91 -6.18
CA ARG A 280 15.01 7.28 -4.93
C ARG A 280 13.63 6.65 -5.07
N GLU A 281 13.51 5.38 -4.70
CA GLU A 281 12.23 4.75 -4.43
C GLU A 281 12.03 4.57 -2.94
N ILE A 282 10.84 4.92 -2.45
CA ILE A 282 10.39 4.73 -1.08
C ILE A 282 9.22 3.75 -1.11
N VAL A 283 9.44 2.55 -0.57
CA VAL A 283 8.39 1.56 -0.35
C VAL A 283 7.81 1.78 1.04
N THR A 284 6.50 1.97 1.10
CA THR A 284 5.78 2.10 2.37
C THR A 284 5.25 0.73 2.79
N SER A 285 5.43 0.38 4.07
CA SER A 285 4.93 -0.87 4.62
C SER A 285 3.39 -0.91 4.63
N SER A 286 2.85 -2.13 4.70
CA SER A 286 1.40 -2.31 4.78
C SER A 286 0.82 -1.70 6.07
N LEU A 287 -0.24 -0.91 5.93
CA LEU A 287 -1.00 -0.41 7.07
C LEU A 287 -1.70 -1.57 7.81
N ALA A 288 -2.09 -2.63 7.10
CA ALA A 288 -2.75 -3.79 7.69
C ALA A 288 -1.83 -4.72 8.48
N VAL A 289 -0.50 -4.60 8.31
CA VAL A 289 0.50 -5.50 8.94
C VAL A 289 1.27 -4.77 10.03
N SER A 290 1.48 -5.45 11.17
CA SER A 290 2.30 -4.90 12.27
C SER A 290 3.69 -4.48 11.77
N PRO A 291 4.16 -3.25 12.07
CA PRO A 291 3.67 -2.33 13.08
C PRO A 291 2.71 -1.23 12.58
N HIS A 292 1.96 -1.40 11.49
CA HIS A 292 0.90 -0.49 11.02
C HIS A 292 1.41 0.93 10.70
N GLN A 293 2.43 0.99 9.86
CA GLN A 293 3.14 2.23 9.56
C GLN A 293 2.62 2.91 8.31
N TYR A 294 2.80 4.23 8.26
CA TYR A 294 2.68 5.06 7.07
C TYR A 294 3.84 6.05 7.00
N GLY A 295 4.10 6.60 5.83
CA GLY A 295 5.16 7.57 5.59
C GLY A 295 4.65 9.00 5.67
N LEU A 296 5.49 9.92 6.15
CA LEU A 296 5.34 11.35 5.97
C LEU A 296 6.53 11.88 5.17
N LEU A 297 6.28 12.41 3.99
CA LEU A 297 7.28 13.02 3.13
C LEU A 297 7.03 14.55 3.10
N ARG A 298 7.93 15.30 3.69
CA ARG A 298 7.91 16.77 3.64
C ARG A 298 8.88 17.28 2.59
N LEU A 299 8.35 17.98 1.61
CA LEU A 299 9.10 18.53 0.50
C LEU A 299 9.33 20.03 0.72
N CYS A 300 10.54 20.40 1.09
CA CYS A 300 11.01 21.77 1.16
C CYS A 300 11.59 22.24 -0.19
N GLN A 301 12.03 23.49 -0.25
CA GLN A 301 12.59 24.04 -1.49
C GLN A 301 13.92 23.36 -1.89
N ASP A 302 14.76 23.04 -0.92
CA ASP A 302 16.15 22.58 -1.08
C ASP A 302 16.41 21.17 -0.55
N HIS A 303 15.46 20.60 0.19
CA HIS A 303 15.58 19.25 0.75
C HIS A 303 14.21 18.55 0.86
N ALA A 304 14.26 17.27 1.17
CA ALA A 304 13.09 16.47 1.47
C ALA A 304 13.36 15.64 2.74
N ASP A 305 12.42 15.67 3.67
CA ASP A 305 12.45 14.87 4.89
C ASP A 305 11.45 13.72 4.78
N TYR A 306 11.87 12.53 5.14
CA TYR A 306 10.99 11.38 5.22
C TYR A 306 10.98 10.80 6.63
N ALA A 307 9.81 10.70 7.22
CA ALA A 307 9.59 10.11 8.53
C ALA A 307 8.56 8.98 8.45
N VAL A 308 8.74 7.96 9.28
CA VAL A 308 7.78 6.87 9.44
C VAL A 308 6.94 7.12 10.68
N ARG A 309 5.64 6.99 10.55
CA ARG A 309 4.65 7.07 11.63
C ARG A 309 3.99 5.72 11.83
N GLN A 310 3.45 5.52 12.99
CA GLN A 310 2.67 4.32 13.33
C GLN A 310 1.25 4.74 13.69
N THR A 311 0.25 4.00 13.21
CA THR A 311 -1.14 4.23 13.59
C THR A 311 -1.36 3.81 15.04
N ASP A 312 -1.86 4.72 15.85
CA ASP A 312 -2.13 4.49 17.28
C ASP A 312 -3.58 4.09 17.54
N VAL A 313 -3.85 2.81 17.28
CA VAL A 313 -5.18 2.22 17.53
C VAL A 313 -5.54 2.22 19.03
N ALA A 314 -4.55 2.11 19.92
CA ALA A 314 -4.80 2.11 21.35
C ALA A 314 -5.28 3.48 21.85
N ALA A 315 -4.68 4.57 21.35
CA ALA A 315 -5.15 5.92 21.64
C ALA A 315 -6.57 6.14 21.10
N TRP A 316 -6.83 5.72 19.85
CA TRP A 316 -8.17 5.78 19.26
C TRP A 316 -9.20 4.99 20.08
N ALA A 317 -8.90 3.75 20.45
CA ALA A 317 -9.77 2.91 21.27
C ALA A 317 -10.10 3.56 22.64
N SER A 318 -9.09 4.15 23.27
CA SER A 318 -9.28 4.89 24.53
C SER A 318 -10.16 6.12 24.37
N GLN A 319 -9.96 6.91 23.29
CA GLN A 319 -10.75 8.12 23.02
C GLN A 319 -12.20 7.81 22.66
N THR A 320 -12.47 6.67 22.04
CA THR A 320 -13.83 6.21 21.70
C THR A 320 -14.52 5.46 22.83
N GLY A 321 -13.85 5.30 23.98
CA GLY A 321 -14.40 4.61 25.14
C GLY A 321 -14.48 3.08 24.95
N SER A 322 -13.65 2.49 24.11
CA SER A 322 -13.60 1.06 23.94
C SER A 322 -13.12 0.35 25.22
N HIS A 323 -13.73 -0.79 25.51
CA HIS A 323 -13.32 -1.69 26.59
C HIS A 323 -12.66 -2.98 26.06
N ASP A 324 -12.39 -3.04 24.74
CA ASP A 324 -11.72 -4.17 24.13
C ASP A 324 -10.22 -4.14 24.46
N GLU A 325 -9.79 -5.07 25.30
CA GLU A 325 -8.41 -5.23 25.74
C GLU A 325 -7.43 -5.42 24.56
N ALA A 326 -7.88 -6.07 23.45
CA ALA A 326 -7.05 -6.27 22.28
C ALA A 326 -6.79 -4.97 21.53
N LEU A 327 -7.75 -4.06 21.50
CA LEU A 327 -7.60 -2.73 20.91
C LEU A 327 -6.81 -1.80 21.84
N LEU A 328 -7.07 -1.83 23.15
CA LEU A 328 -6.32 -1.02 24.13
C LEU A 328 -4.83 -1.39 24.22
N ASN A 329 -4.48 -2.64 23.86
CA ASN A 329 -3.11 -3.14 23.79
C ASN A 329 -2.70 -3.49 22.36
N PHE A 330 -3.20 -2.76 21.35
CA PHE A 330 -3.15 -3.15 19.95
C PHE A 330 -1.74 -3.43 19.42
N ALA A 331 -0.75 -2.63 19.76
CA ALA A 331 0.63 -2.82 19.31
C ALA A 331 1.20 -4.19 19.73
N GLN A 332 0.89 -4.63 20.95
CA GLN A 332 1.30 -5.95 21.44
C GLN A 332 0.48 -7.07 20.78
N THR A 333 -0.84 -6.90 20.71
CA THR A 333 -1.76 -7.87 20.11
C THR A 333 -1.42 -8.13 18.65
N SER A 334 -1.24 -7.07 17.84
CA SER A 334 -0.93 -7.18 16.42
C SER A 334 0.47 -7.77 16.18
N ARG A 335 1.45 -7.42 17.01
CA ARG A 335 2.78 -8.03 16.93
C ARG A 335 2.74 -9.53 17.21
N GLN A 336 2.00 -9.95 18.24
CA GLN A 336 1.83 -11.38 18.55
C GLN A 336 1.11 -12.12 17.43
N PHE A 337 0.08 -11.51 16.86
CA PHE A 337 -0.64 -12.04 15.70
C PHE A 337 0.30 -12.22 14.51
N PHE A 338 1.09 -11.21 14.17
CA PHE A 338 2.08 -11.26 13.09
C PHE A 338 3.09 -12.39 13.30
N LEU A 339 3.68 -12.49 14.50
CA LEU A 339 4.66 -13.52 14.82
C LEU A 339 4.06 -14.94 14.75
N ALA A 340 2.81 -15.12 15.21
CA ALA A 340 2.12 -16.40 15.13
C ALA A 340 1.84 -16.81 13.68
N ASN A 341 1.47 -15.86 12.82
CA ASN A 341 1.31 -16.10 11.37
C ASN A 341 2.62 -16.46 10.70
N ALA A 342 3.68 -15.68 10.96
CA ALA A 342 5.01 -15.92 10.43
C ALA A 342 5.54 -17.31 10.81
N TRP A 343 5.35 -17.70 12.07
CA TRP A 343 5.74 -19.03 12.55
C TRP A 343 4.97 -20.14 11.84
N ARG A 344 3.65 -20.00 11.67
CA ARG A 344 2.80 -20.99 10.99
C ARG A 344 3.23 -21.16 9.54
N GLN A 345 3.39 -20.08 8.79
CA GLN A 345 3.83 -20.14 7.39
C GLN A 345 5.22 -20.79 7.25
N ALA A 346 6.13 -20.51 8.18
CA ALA A 346 7.44 -21.17 8.20
C ALA A 346 7.32 -22.67 8.44
N MET A 347 6.44 -23.09 9.35
CA MET A 347 6.21 -24.53 9.63
C MET A 347 5.55 -25.24 8.43
N ASP A 348 4.52 -24.65 7.83
CA ASP A 348 3.83 -25.19 6.66
C ASP A 348 4.83 -25.37 5.50
N SER A 349 5.69 -24.39 5.26
CA SER A 349 6.76 -24.47 4.24
C SER A 349 7.77 -25.58 4.51
N LEU A 350 8.12 -25.82 5.77
CA LEU A 350 9.01 -26.92 6.17
C LEU A 350 8.36 -28.29 5.98
N GLU A 351 7.08 -28.43 6.33
CA GLU A 351 6.33 -29.65 6.12
C GLU A 351 6.20 -29.99 4.64
N ASP A 352 5.84 -29.04 3.80
CA ASP A 352 5.80 -29.20 2.34
C ASP A 352 7.15 -29.64 1.78
N THR A 353 8.24 -29.04 2.23
CA THR A 353 9.59 -29.41 1.80
C THR A 353 9.96 -30.81 2.23
N LEU A 354 9.59 -31.23 3.42
CA LEU A 354 9.84 -32.60 3.94
C LEU A 354 8.99 -33.64 3.19
N VAL A 355 7.74 -33.32 2.88
CA VAL A 355 6.86 -34.17 2.08
C VAL A 355 7.44 -34.36 0.68
N HIS A 356 7.85 -33.28 0.00
CA HIS A 356 8.48 -33.36 -1.32
C HIS A 356 9.77 -34.19 -1.32
N ARG A 357 10.62 -34.05 -0.29
CA ARG A 357 11.83 -34.88 -0.14
C ARG A 357 11.50 -36.34 0.09
N ARG A 358 10.46 -36.67 0.87
CA ARG A 358 10.01 -38.06 1.08
C ARG A 358 9.47 -38.66 -0.19
N ILE A 359 8.67 -37.92 -0.96
CA ILE A 359 8.14 -38.38 -2.27
C ILE A 359 9.31 -38.61 -3.24
N ALA A 360 10.26 -37.68 -3.33
CA ALA A 360 11.44 -37.86 -4.21
C ALA A 360 12.32 -39.06 -3.85
N LEU A 361 12.37 -39.45 -2.56
CA LEU A 361 13.05 -40.65 -2.10
C LEU A 361 12.28 -41.94 -2.38
N PHE A 362 10.95 -41.86 -2.55
CA PHE A 362 10.10 -43.03 -2.84
C PHE A 362 10.13 -43.42 -4.34
N PHE A 363 10.47 -42.48 -5.22
CA PHE A 363 10.56 -42.67 -6.68
C PHE A 363 12.02 -42.82 -7.18
N ARG A 364 13.01 -42.97 -6.29
CA ARG A 364 14.37 -43.40 -6.60
C ARG A 364 14.56 -44.86 -6.19
#